data_51430aa8343f33f27c663bbe77c15bbb
#
_entry.id   51430aa8343f33f27c663bbe77c15bbb
#
_cell.length_a   1.000
_cell.length_b   1.000
_cell.length_c   1.000
_cell.angle_alpha   90.00
_cell.angle_beta   90.00
_cell.angle_gamma   90.00
#
_symmetry.space_group_name_H-M   'P 1'
#
loop_
_entity.id
_entity.type
_entity.pdbx_description
1 polymer ?
#
loop_
_entity_poly.entity_id
_entity_poly.type
_entity_poly.pdbx_seq_one_letter_code
_entity_poly.pdbx_strand_id
1 'polypeptide(L)'
;HKTVSGERVRSKSEAIIAMLLHLNAIPYRYECALSLGGVTLFPDFTIRHPVTGVLYYWEHFGLMDDPAYAKNAGSKLSLYAANGIIPSVHLITTYETKAYPLNAGMIEHLISYYFLDSAV
;
A
#
# COMPACT_ATOMS: atom_id res chain seq x y z
N HIS A 1 -5.32 15.75 -0.60
CA HIS A 1 -3.87 15.92 -0.39
C HIS A 1 -3.13 15.71 -1.70
N LYS A 2 -2.31 16.64 -2.06
CA LYS A 2 -1.54 16.60 -3.31
C LYS A 2 -0.15 16.03 -3.03
N THR A 3 0.29 15.07 -3.86
CA THR A 3 1.62 14.48 -3.74
C THR A 3 2.68 15.30 -4.45
N VAL A 4 3.95 14.97 -4.24
CA VAL A 4 5.06 15.61 -4.96
C VAL A 4 5.02 15.36 -6.46
N SER A 5 4.41 14.24 -6.89
CA SER A 5 4.21 13.94 -8.32
C SER A 5 2.98 14.62 -8.92
N GLY A 6 2.19 15.31 -8.09
CA GLY A 6 1.05 16.11 -8.53
C GLY A 6 -0.31 15.45 -8.47
N GLU A 7 -0.40 14.13 -8.27
CA GLU A 7 -1.70 13.48 -8.11
C GLU A 7 -2.31 13.80 -6.74
N ARG A 8 -3.64 13.65 -6.65
CA ARG A 8 -4.36 13.82 -5.40
C ARG A 8 -4.63 12.46 -4.76
N VAL A 9 -4.36 12.39 -3.46
CA VAL A 9 -4.63 11.21 -2.63
C VAL A 9 -5.61 11.59 -1.50
N ARG A 10 -6.27 10.58 -0.93
CA ARG A 10 -7.39 10.79 0.01
C ARG A 10 -6.96 11.15 1.43
N SER A 11 -5.72 10.87 1.81
CA SER A 11 -5.26 11.12 3.16
C SER A 11 -3.84 11.64 3.19
N LYS A 12 -3.50 12.31 4.30
CA LYS A 12 -2.13 12.77 4.56
C LYS A 12 -1.14 11.60 4.63
N SER A 13 -1.57 10.48 5.22
CA SER A 13 -0.74 9.26 5.30
C SER A 13 -0.42 8.70 3.92
N GLU A 14 -1.40 8.66 3.03
CA GLU A 14 -1.17 8.24 1.64
C GLU A 14 -0.23 9.19 0.91
N ALA A 15 -0.32 10.48 1.17
CA ALA A 15 0.61 11.46 0.59
C ALA A 15 2.05 11.22 1.06
N ILE A 16 2.26 10.82 2.31
CA ILE A 16 3.58 10.48 2.84
C ILE A 16 4.12 9.23 2.17
N ILE A 17 3.31 8.18 2.03
CA ILE A 17 3.71 6.94 1.34
C ILE A 17 4.11 7.27 -0.11
N ALA A 18 3.28 8.02 -0.82
CA ALA A 18 3.55 8.43 -2.20
C ALA A 18 4.85 9.21 -2.32
N MET A 19 5.10 10.14 -1.39
CA MET A 19 6.33 10.92 -1.37
C MET A 19 7.55 10.03 -1.22
N LEU A 20 7.51 9.08 -0.28
CA LEU A 20 8.64 8.19 -0.01
C LEU A 20 8.89 7.22 -1.18
N LEU A 21 7.84 6.74 -1.85
CA LEU A 21 7.97 5.97 -3.07
C LEU A 21 8.65 6.80 -4.17
N HIS A 22 8.17 8.03 -4.36
CA HIS A 22 8.71 8.93 -5.39
C HIS A 22 10.18 9.28 -5.13
N LEU A 23 10.54 9.61 -3.88
CA LEU A 23 11.91 9.96 -3.52
C LEU A 23 12.90 8.79 -3.71
N ASN A 24 12.40 7.56 -3.65
CA ASN A 24 13.21 6.36 -3.88
C ASN A 24 13.14 5.86 -5.32
N ALA A 25 12.57 6.65 -6.23
CA ALA A 25 12.42 6.32 -7.65
C ALA A 25 11.67 4.98 -7.87
N ILE A 26 10.68 4.70 -7.02
CA ILE A 26 9.84 3.51 -7.12
C ILE A 26 8.58 3.88 -7.92
N PRO A 27 8.35 3.31 -9.11
CA PRO A 27 7.17 3.63 -9.90
C PRO A 27 5.91 3.05 -9.27
N TYR A 28 4.86 3.87 -9.20
CA TYR A 28 3.58 3.45 -8.62
C TYR A 28 2.42 4.11 -9.35
N ARG A 29 1.23 3.52 -9.19
CA ARG A 29 -0.04 4.13 -9.56
C ARG A 29 -0.95 4.14 -8.34
N TYR A 30 -1.70 5.22 -8.19
CA TYR A 30 -2.64 5.41 -7.10
C TYR A 30 -4.04 4.97 -7.54
N GLU A 31 -4.69 4.12 -6.73
CA GLU A 31 -6.06 3.63 -6.93
C GLU A 31 -6.33 3.08 -8.34
N CYS A 32 -5.37 2.35 -8.88
CA CYS A 32 -5.51 1.66 -10.16
C CYS A 32 -6.39 0.40 -9.97
N ALA A 33 -7.28 0.13 -10.92
CA ALA A 33 -8.20 -1.00 -10.84
C ALA A 33 -7.46 -2.34 -10.87
N LEU A 34 -7.89 -3.26 -10.00
CA LEU A 34 -7.41 -4.64 -9.95
C LEU A 34 -8.61 -5.58 -9.94
N SER A 35 -8.68 -6.46 -10.92
CA SER A 35 -9.76 -7.43 -11.04
C SER A 35 -9.37 -8.74 -10.37
N LEU A 36 -10.16 -9.17 -9.38
CA LEU A 36 -9.93 -10.41 -8.61
C LEU A 36 -11.21 -11.24 -8.59
N GLY A 37 -11.23 -12.35 -9.33
CA GLY A 37 -12.34 -13.29 -9.28
C GLY A 37 -13.72 -12.66 -9.56
N GLY A 38 -13.79 -11.74 -10.52
CA GLY A 38 -15.03 -11.03 -10.86
C GLY A 38 -15.33 -9.82 -9.99
N VAL A 39 -14.49 -9.53 -8.99
CA VAL A 39 -14.60 -8.32 -8.14
C VAL A 39 -13.47 -7.37 -8.51
N THR A 40 -13.78 -6.08 -8.64
CA THR A 40 -12.77 -5.05 -8.88
C THR A 40 -12.43 -4.33 -7.59
N LEU A 41 -11.15 -4.34 -7.24
CA LEU A 41 -10.61 -3.56 -6.13
C LEU A 41 -9.76 -2.41 -6.67
N PHE A 42 -9.50 -1.44 -5.80
CA PHE A 42 -8.63 -0.30 -6.11
C PHE A 42 -7.61 -0.20 -4.99
N PRO A 43 -6.51 -0.98 -5.05
CA PRO A 43 -5.43 -0.86 -4.06
C PRO A 43 -5.00 0.59 -3.94
N ASP A 44 -4.62 1.03 -2.75
CA ASP A 44 -4.13 2.40 -2.59
C ASP A 44 -2.96 2.66 -3.53
N PHE A 45 -2.02 1.73 -3.60
CA PHE A 45 -0.91 1.82 -4.54
C PHE A 45 -0.69 0.48 -5.24
N THR A 46 -0.49 0.54 -6.55
CA THR A 46 0.03 -0.57 -7.34
C THR A 46 1.45 -0.20 -7.73
N ILE A 47 2.42 -1.01 -7.35
CA ILE A 47 3.84 -0.68 -7.42
C ILE A 47 4.53 -1.70 -8.29
N ARG A 48 5.35 -1.24 -9.22
CA ARG A 48 6.23 -2.09 -10.00
C ARG A 48 7.62 -2.08 -9.38
N HIS A 49 8.14 -3.26 -9.04
CA HIS A 49 9.51 -3.35 -8.55
C HIS A 49 10.48 -2.79 -9.61
N PRO A 50 11.35 -1.84 -9.27
CA PRO A 50 12.18 -1.15 -10.28
C PRO A 50 13.21 -2.06 -10.96
N VAL A 51 13.56 -3.19 -10.36
CA VAL A 51 14.54 -4.14 -10.91
C VAL A 51 13.84 -5.33 -11.55
N THR A 52 12.94 -6.01 -10.82
CA THR A 52 12.32 -7.25 -11.28
C THR A 52 11.09 -7.05 -12.15
N GLY A 53 10.45 -5.89 -12.08
CA GLY A 53 9.18 -5.61 -12.75
C GLY A 53 7.97 -6.28 -12.11
N VAL A 54 8.15 -7.01 -11.02
CA VAL A 54 7.06 -7.68 -10.31
C VAL A 54 6.12 -6.64 -9.69
N LEU A 55 4.82 -6.86 -9.79
CA LEU A 55 3.82 -5.98 -9.21
C LEU A 55 3.57 -6.32 -7.74
N TYR A 56 3.47 -5.27 -6.95
CA TYR A 56 3.09 -5.30 -5.55
C TYR A 56 1.90 -4.38 -5.34
N TYR A 57 1.07 -4.71 -4.35
CA TYR A 57 -0.08 -3.88 -3.96
C TYR A 57 0.13 -3.40 -2.54
N TRP A 58 -0.22 -2.15 -2.27
CA TRP A 58 -0.10 -1.56 -0.94
C TRP A 58 -1.44 -1.02 -0.52
N GLU A 59 -1.90 -1.47 0.65
CA GLU A 59 -3.12 -0.99 1.28
C GLU A 59 -2.75 -0.33 2.61
N HIS A 60 -3.12 0.92 2.76
CA HIS A 60 -2.96 1.63 4.02
C HIS A 60 -4.30 1.70 4.73
N PHE A 61 -4.42 1.03 5.87
CA PHE A 61 -5.65 0.98 6.66
C PHE A 61 -5.59 2.04 7.76
N GLY A 62 -6.14 3.22 7.49
CA GLY A 62 -5.96 4.42 8.30
C GLY A 62 -6.93 4.61 9.46
N LEU A 63 -7.98 3.78 9.58
CA LEU A 63 -9.04 3.96 10.58
C LEU A 63 -9.33 2.66 11.33
N MET A 64 -8.28 1.98 11.79
CA MET A 64 -8.43 0.63 12.37
C MET A 64 -9.09 0.63 13.77
N ASP A 65 -9.24 1.79 14.40
CA ASP A 65 -10.04 1.91 15.63
C ASP A 65 -11.55 2.10 15.36
N ASP A 66 -11.96 2.19 14.11
CA ASP A 66 -13.37 2.12 13.72
C ASP A 66 -13.75 0.64 13.44
N PRO A 67 -14.66 0.03 14.22
CA PRO A 67 -14.97 -1.40 14.07
C PRO A 67 -15.51 -1.78 12.69
N ALA A 68 -16.34 -0.94 12.08
CA ALA A 68 -16.87 -1.22 10.74
C ALA A 68 -15.76 -1.15 9.69
N TYR A 69 -14.88 -0.18 9.79
CA TYR A 69 -13.72 -0.05 8.90
C TYR A 69 -12.79 -1.26 9.04
N ALA A 70 -12.48 -1.66 10.27
CA ALA A 70 -11.61 -2.81 10.54
C ALA A 70 -12.20 -4.11 9.98
N LYS A 71 -13.52 -4.30 10.09
CA LYS A 71 -14.22 -5.46 9.52
C LYS A 71 -14.08 -5.46 7.99
N ASN A 72 -14.26 -4.33 7.35
CA ASN A 72 -14.11 -4.20 5.89
C ASN A 72 -12.66 -4.45 5.46
N ALA A 73 -11.70 -3.97 6.23
CA ALA A 73 -10.28 -4.25 5.98
C ALA A 73 -9.99 -5.76 6.01
N GLY A 74 -10.53 -6.47 7.01
CA GLY A 74 -10.40 -7.92 7.13
C GLY A 74 -11.01 -8.65 5.93
N SER A 75 -12.20 -8.23 5.49
CA SER A 75 -12.86 -8.81 4.30
C SER A 75 -12.03 -8.60 3.04
N LYS A 76 -11.46 -7.42 2.89
CA LYS A 76 -10.59 -7.09 1.75
C LYS A 76 -9.34 -7.96 1.74
N LEU A 77 -8.68 -8.12 2.89
CA LEU A 77 -7.51 -8.99 3.02
C LEU A 77 -7.83 -10.44 2.69
N SER A 78 -8.99 -10.94 3.14
CA SER A 78 -9.45 -12.28 2.81
C SER A 78 -9.67 -12.46 1.30
N LEU A 79 -10.21 -11.46 0.63
CA LEU A 79 -10.41 -11.48 -0.81
C LEU A 79 -9.07 -11.53 -1.55
N TYR A 80 -8.10 -10.73 -1.15
CA TYR A 80 -6.74 -10.78 -1.70
C TYR A 80 -6.16 -12.19 -1.56
N ALA A 81 -6.19 -12.74 -0.35
CA ALA A 81 -5.61 -14.04 -0.06
C ALA A 81 -6.28 -15.15 -0.86
N ALA A 82 -7.61 -15.13 -1.00
CA ALA A 82 -8.37 -16.10 -1.79
C ALA A 82 -7.97 -16.09 -3.28
N ASN A 83 -7.39 -15.00 -3.75
CA ASN A 83 -6.91 -14.84 -5.12
C ASN A 83 -5.38 -14.91 -5.23
N GLY A 84 -4.71 -15.43 -4.21
CA GLY A 84 -3.27 -15.67 -4.23
C GLY A 84 -2.39 -14.45 -3.95
N ILE A 85 -3.00 -13.33 -3.56
CA ILE A 85 -2.26 -12.13 -3.20
C ILE A 85 -2.13 -12.11 -1.67
N ILE A 86 -0.98 -12.56 -1.20
CA ILE A 86 -0.76 -12.87 0.21
C ILE A 86 -0.07 -11.70 0.91
N PRO A 87 -0.56 -11.30 2.11
CA PRO A 87 0.14 -10.29 2.92
C PRO A 87 1.61 -10.66 3.14
N SER A 88 2.47 -9.67 3.08
CA SER A 88 3.92 -9.79 3.24
C SER A 88 4.66 -10.48 2.08
N VAL A 89 3.95 -10.93 1.06
CA VAL A 89 4.56 -11.47 -0.17
C VAL A 89 4.42 -10.45 -1.30
N HIS A 90 3.20 -10.27 -1.84
CA HIS A 90 2.94 -9.27 -2.88
C HIS A 90 1.98 -8.17 -2.41
N LEU A 91 1.52 -8.25 -1.17
CA LEU A 91 0.63 -7.27 -0.55
C LEU A 91 1.32 -6.65 0.66
N ILE A 92 1.57 -5.37 0.57
CA ILE A 92 2.14 -4.58 1.66
C ILE A 92 0.96 -3.93 2.39
N THR A 93 0.90 -4.11 3.70
CA THR A 93 -0.15 -3.51 4.51
C THR A 93 0.44 -2.62 5.59
N THR A 94 -0.17 -1.47 5.78
CA THR A 94 0.14 -0.58 6.89
C THR A 94 -1.15 -0.17 7.58
N TYR A 95 -1.04 0.14 8.85
CA TYR A 95 -2.20 0.38 9.70
C TYR A 95 -1.97 1.60 10.55
N GLU A 96 -3.05 2.31 10.87
CA GLU A 96 -2.96 3.36 11.87
C GLU A 96 -4.25 3.47 12.66
N THR A 97 -4.10 3.93 13.89
CA THR A 97 -5.18 4.30 14.79
C THR A 97 -4.88 5.70 15.34
N LYS A 98 -5.79 6.27 16.11
CA LYS A 98 -5.54 7.56 16.77
C LYS A 98 -4.34 7.49 17.72
N ALA A 99 -4.19 6.36 18.43
CA ALA A 99 -3.09 6.16 19.37
C ALA A 99 -1.76 5.88 18.68
N TYR A 100 -1.82 5.28 17.48
CA TYR A 100 -0.64 4.87 16.72
C TYR A 100 -0.75 5.43 15.31
N PRO A 101 -0.41 6.71 15.11
CA PRO A 101 -0.43 7.33 13.77
C PRO A 101 0.68 6.78 12.90
N LEU A 102 0.64 7.12 11.61
CA LEU A 102 1.62 6.69 10.64
C LEU A 102 3.04 7.00 11.12
N ASN A 103 3.91 6.01 11.01
CA ASN A 103 5.33 6.14 11.30
C ASN A 103 6.12 6.16 9.98
N ALA A 104 6.63 7.33 9.61
CA ALA A 104 7.37 7.48 8.34
C ALA A 104 8.63 6.61 8.29
N GLY A 105 9.31 6.44 9.44
CA GLY A 105 10.48 5.56 9.51
C GLY A 105 10.14 4.11 9.18
N MET A 106 8.98 3.62 9.63
CA MET A 106 8.51 2.27 9.28
C MET A 106 8.22 2.15 7.79
N ILE A 107 7.63 3.20 7.19
CA ILE A 107 7.37 3.21 5.74
C ILE A 107 8.69 3.12 4.97
N GLU A 108 9.70 3.87 5.39
CA GLU A 108 11.04 3.81 4.77
C GLU A 108 11.64 2.40 4.88
N HIS A 109 11.51 1.75 6.03
CA HIS A 109 11.97 0.36 6.21
C HIS A 109 11.24 -0.61 5.28
N LEU A 110 9.93 -0.46 5.12
CA LEU A 110 9.16 -1.31 4.21
C LEU A 110 9.59 -1.11 2.76
N ILE A 111 9.78 0.12 2.33
CA ILE A 111 10.23 0.43 0.97
C ILE A 111 11.62 -0.18 0.73
N SER A 112 12.52 -0.02 1.68
CA SER A 112 13.85 -0.61 1.60
C SER A 112 13.78 -2.13 1.48
N TYR A 113 13.01 -2.77 2.35
CA TYR A 113 12.86 -4.22 2.38
C TYR A 113 12.31 -4.79 1.07
N TYR A 114 11.22 -4.21 0.57
CA TYR A 114 10.55 -4.75 -0.61
C TYR A 114 11.23 -4.38 -1.92
N PHE A 115 11.83 -3.21 -2.02
CA PHE A 115 12.22 -2.64 -3.31
C PHE A 115 13.69 -2.26 -3.46
N LEU A 116 14.43 -2.07 -2.37
CA LEU A 116 15.80 -1.55 -2.41
C LEU A 116 16.84 -2.56 -1.93
N ASP A 117 16.49 -3.44 -0.99
CA ASP A 117 17.45 -4.39 -0.46
C ASP A 117 17.75 -5.46 -1.51
N SER A 118 19.02 -5.52 -1.91
CA SER A 118 19.48 -6.64 -2.71
C SER A 118 19.50 -7.88 -1.82
N ALA A 119 18.90 -8.98 -2.29
CA ALA A 119 19.12 -10.27 -1.68
C ALA A 119 20.58 -10.65 -1.92
N VAL A 120 21.36 -10.57 -0.89
CA VAL A 120 22.78 -10.86 -0.98
C VAL A 120 23.03 -12.29 -0.54
#